data_d11f6549eb10d2ce68d2855a9c6fa02b
#
_entry.id   d11f6549eb10d2ce68d2855a9c6fa02b
#
_cell.length_a   1.000
_cell.length_b   1.000
_cell.length_c   1.000
_cell.angle_alpha   90.00
_cell.angle_beta   90.00
_cell.angle_gamma   90.00
#
_symmetry.space_group_name_H-M   'P 1'
#
loop_
_entity.id
_entity.type
_entity.pdbx_description
1 polymer ?
#
loop_
_entity_poly.entity_id
_entity_poly.type
_entity_poly.pdbx_seq_one_letter_code
_entity_poly.pdbx_strand_id
1 'polypeptide(L)'
;MVTEIYYFSGTGNSLVVARDIARQLDGKLISIAAMPQTQTINSDADVIGIIFPIHNAVNGGVPSIVRSFLAKMENVTSTYIFAVCTCGAGSGDALINIQKLIKAKGGKLAAGFTIKMPFNCPPFTQSEEQQKRFRDWNRRLDDICEKVKDQKESKITTMNPLIRALVYPLGLLMHYLILKNYRKLSKDPNANFDDTVRLLDQSYYVDENCNGCGICAKVCRVGNIEIIDNKPVWQHHCESCLSCFVWCPQKAVFGGILSGKSERYHHPDVKLRDMLL
;
A
#
# COMPACT_ATOMS: atom_id res chain seq x y z
N MET A 1 23.91 1.07 -14.13
CA MET A 1 22.97 0.20 -13.41
C MET A 1 21.59 0.79 -13.59
N VAL A 2 20.72 0.10 -14.33
CA VAL A 2 19.34 0.54 -14.56
C VAL A 2 18.52 0.19 -13.33
N THR A 3 17.86 1.20 -12.73
CA THR A 3 17.08 1.03 -11.50
C THR A 3 15.62 1.42 -11.74
N GLU A 4 14.69 0.55 -11.41
CA GLU A 4 13.26 0.82 -11.46
C GLU A 4 12.64 0.70 -10.07
N ILE A 5 11.91 1.74 -9.66
CA ILE A 5 11.24 1.84 -8.35
C ILE A 5 9.75 1.83 -8.57
N TYR A 6 9.14 0.67 -8.36
CA TYR A 6 7.70 0.47 -8.44
C TYR A 6 7.05 0.81 -7.11
N TYR A 7 5.98 1.58 -7.12
CA TYR A 7 5.30 1.93 -5.88
C TYR A 7 3.77 1.87 -5.98
N PHE A 8 3.18 1.59 -4.83
CA PHE A 8 1.76 1.78 -4.57
C PHE A 8 1.57 2.69 -3.36
N SER A 9 0.69 3.70 -3.46
CA SER A 9 0.43 4.63 -2.37
C SER A 9 -0.98 5.23 -2.46
N GLY A 10 -1.74 5.23 -1.37
CA GLY A 10 -3.05 5.88 -1.27
C GLY A 10 -2.98 7.28 -0.68
N THR A 11 -2.15 7.49 0.34
CA THR A 11 -2.11 8.73 1.13
C THR A 11 -0.75 9.46 1.10
N GLY A 12 0.17 9.00 0.24
CA GLY A 12 1.46 9.66 0.00
C GLY A 12 2.65 9.09 0.74
N ASN A 13 2.49 8.38 1.86
CA ASN A 13 3.62 7.85 2.65
C ASN A 13 4.60 7.00 1.81
N SER A 14 4.10 5.99 1.11
CA SER A 14 4.93 5.13 0.26
C SER A 14 5.45 5.86 -0.97
N LEU A 15 4.73 6.85 -1.49
CA LEU A 15 5.19 7.67 -2.61
C LEU A 15 6.43 8.49 -2.23
N VAL A 16 6.45 9.12 -1.05
CA VAL A 16 7.63 9.88 -0.59
C VAL A 16 8.83 8.94 -0.45
N VAL A 17 8.66 7.80 0.21
CA VAL A 17 9.73 6.80 0.35
C VAL A 17 10.26 6.36 -1.02
N ALA A 18 9.37 6.04 -1.96
CA ALA A 18 9.74 5.61 -3.30
C ALA A 18 10.46 6.71 -4.10
N ARG A 19 9.96 7.95 -4.00
CA ARG A 19 10.54 9.13 -4.69
C ARG A 19 11.93 9.45 -4.17
N ASP A 20 12.13 9.38 -2.86
CA ASP A 20 13.43 9.68 -2.24
C ASP A 20 14.47 8.61 -2.62
N ILE A 21 14.09 7.34 -2.58
CA ILE A 21 14.95 6.23 -3.03
C ILE A 21 15.26 6.36 -4.52
N ALA A 22 14.26 6.60 -5.37
CA ALA A 22 14.46 6.77 -6.81
C ALA A 22 15.43 7.91 -7.12
N ARG A 23 15.28 9.05 -6.44
CA ARG A 23 16.19 10.20 -6.59
C ARG A 23 17.62 9.85 -6.22
N GLN A 24 17.83 9.14 -5.11
CA GLN A 24 19.17 8.83 -4.62
C GLN A 24 19.86 7.70 -5.42
N LEU A 25 19.09 6.82 -6.04
CA LEU A 25 19.58 5.73 -6.88
C LEU A 25 19.62 6.10 -8.38
N ASP A 26 19.25 7.33 -8.75
CA ASP A 26 19.04 7.74 -10.15
C ASP A 26 18.11 6.77 -10.89
N GLY A 27 17.05 6.33 -10.20
CA GLY A 27 16.12 5.31 -10.65
C GLY A 27 14.83 5.90 -11.22
N LYS A 28 14.21 5.16 -12.13
CA LYS A 28 12.89 5.48 -12.69
C LYS A 28 11.80 5.18 -11.67
N LEU A 29 11.00 6.18 -11.32
CA LEU A 29 9.84 6.02 -10.43
C LEU A 29 8.59 5.62 -11.23
N ILE A 30 7.96 4.49 -10.87
CA ILE A 30 6.85 3.89 -11.63
C ILE A 30 5.68 3.60 -10.70
N SER A 31 4.50 4.16 -10.98
CA SER A 31 3.29 3.87 -10.23
C SER A 31 2.69 2.54 -10.67
N ILE A 32 2.57 1.58 -9.75
CA ILE A 32 1.87 0.30 -10.01
C ILE A 32 0.41 0.55 -10.41
N ALA A 33 -0.22 1.57 -9.84
CA ALA A 33 -1.60 1.93 -10.14
C ALA A 33 -1.82 2.50 -11.55
N ALA A 34 -0.77 3.07 -12.16
CA ALA A 34 -0.84 3.61 -13.53
C ALA A 34 -0.51 2.55 -14.61
N MET A 35 -0.13 1.33 -14.20
CA MET A 35 0.23 0.28 -15.14
C MET A 35 -1.02 -0.46 -15.65
N PRO A 36 -1.03 -0.89 -16.93
CA PRO A 36 -2.11 -1.72 -17.46
C PRO A 36 -2.28 -3.00 -16.65
N GLN A 37 -3.50 -3.26 -16.17
CA GLN A 37 -3.79 -4.41 -15.30
C GLN A 37 -3.85 -5.74 -16.04
N THR A 38 -3.75 -5.76 -17.38
CA THR A 38 -3.90 -6.96 -18.23
C THR A 38 -2.59 -7.46 -18.86
N GLN A 39 -1.51 -6.66 -18.79
CA GLN A 39 -0.25 -6.99 -19.46
C GLN A 39 0.75 -7.66 -18.54
N THR A 40 1.56 -8.53 -19.11
CA THR A 40 2.81 -9.02 -18.50
C THR A 40 3.80 -7.88 -18.33
N ILE A 41 4.54 -7.90 -17.25
CA ILE A 41 5.48 -6.84 -16.90
C ILE A 41 6.89 -7.38 -17.09
N ASN A 42 7.53 -6.92 -18.13
CA ASN A 42 8.93 -7.20 -18.40
C ASN A 42 9.76 -5.98 -17.99
N SER A 43 10.85 -6.23 -17.29
CA SER A 43 11.81 -5.19 -16.90
C SER A 43 13.22 -5.69 -17.22
N ASP A 44 14.01 -4.84 -17.87
CA ASP A 44 15.43 -5.08 -18.12
C ASP A 44 16.31 -4.36 -17.06
N ALA A 45 15.72 -3.98 -15.93
CA ALA A 45 16.42 -3.30 -14.85
C ALA A 45 17.36 -4.26 -14.10
N ASP A 46 18.56 -3.77 -13.78
CA ASP A 46 19.52 -4.46 -12.91
C ASP A 46 19.00 -4.53 -11.47
N VAL A 47 18.25 -3.48 -11.06
CA VAL A 47 17.72 -3.30 -9.72
C VAL A 47 16.24 -2.93 -9.77
N ILE A 48 15.42 -3.67 -9.04
CA ILE A 48 13.99 -3.41 -8.87
C ILE A 48 13.66 -3.15 -7.40
N GLY A 49 13.09 -1.98 -7.11
CA GLY A 49 12.52 -1.64 -5.81
C GLY A 49 11.00 -1.75 -5.83
N ILE A 50 10.41 -2.37 -4.78
CA ILE A 50 8.96 -2.52 -4.63
C ILE A 50 8.54 -1.84 -3.33
N ILE A 51 7.87 -0.68 -3.43
CA ILE A 51 7.52 0.15 -2.29
C ILE A 51 6.00 0.21 -2.11
N PHE A 52 5.50 -0.19 -0.93
CA PHE A 52 4.06 -0.31 -0.70
C PHE A 52 3.68 -0.09 0.76
N PRO A 53 2.43 0.32 1.04
CA PRO A 53 1.92 0.41 2.41
C PRO A 53 1.45 -0.96 2.90
N ILE A 54 1.50 -1.18 4.21
CA ILE A 54 0.81 -2.32 4.81
C ILE A 54 -0.69 -2.07 4.79
N HIS A 55 -1.42 -2.95 4.13
CA HIS A 55 -2.88 -3.02 4.19
C HIS A 55 -3.30 -4.32 4.88
N ASN A 56 -4.31 -4.24 5.75
CA ASN A 56 -4.90 -5.43 6.38
C ASN A 56 -3.83 -6.42 6.91
N ALA A 57 -3.03 -5.97 7.88
CA ALA A 57 -1.92 -6.73 8.44
C ALA A 57 -2.29 -8.17 8.87
N VAL A 58 -3.56 -8.38 9.28
CA VAL A 58 -4.11 -9.70 9.63
C VAL A 58 -4.25 -10.65 8.43
N ASN A 59 -4.25 -10.13 7.20
CA ASN A 59 -4.26 -10.89 5.94
C ASN A 59 -2.93 -10.79 5.19
N GLY A 60 -1.83 -10.74 5.91
CA GLY A 60 -0.48 -10.77 5.35
C GLY A 60 0.07 -9.43 4.85
N GLY A 61 -0.69 -8.34 4.97
CA GLY A 61 -0.20 -6.97 4.85
C GLY A 61 0.11 -6.45 3.45
N VAL A 62 0.11 -7.28 2.41
CA VAL A 62 0.43 -6.87 1.04
C VAL A 62 -0.87 -6.49 0.30
N PRO A 63 -0.99 -5.26 -0.25
CA PRO A 63 -2.15 -4.86 -1.05
C PRO A 63 -2.40 -5.79 -2.24
N SER A 64 -3.66 -6.01 -2.63
CA SER A 64 -3.98 -6.96 -3.71
C SER A 64 -3.44 -6.49 -5.06
N ILE A 65 -3.43 -5.20 -5.31
CA ILE A 65 -2.81 -4.61 -6.51
C ILE A 65 -1.30 -4.90 -6.60
N VAL A 66 -0.58 -4.89 -5.47
CA VAL A 66 0.85 -5.21 -5.43
C VAL A 66 1.07 -6.71 -5.66
N ARG A 67 0.23 -7.57 -5.10
CA ARG A 67 0.27 -9.02 -5.38
C ARG A 67 0.00 -9.31 -6.86
N SER A 68 -1.01 -8.66 -7.43
CA SER A 68 -1.35 -8.78 -8.86
C SER A 68 -0.21 -8.29 -9.76
N PHE A 69 0.44 -7.19 -9.41
CA PHE A 69 1.63 -6.68 -10.08
C PHE A 69 2.75 -7.73 -10.08
N LEU A 70 3.11 -8.27 -8.91
CA LEU A 70 4.17 -9.28 -8.78
C LEU A 70 3.84 -10.58 -9.54
N ALA A 71 2.57 -10.99 -9.57
CA ALA A 71 2.15 -12.17 -10.31
C ALA A 71 2.36 -12.03 -11.82
N LYS A 72 2.43 -10.81 -12.35
CA LYS A 72 2.63 -10.48 -13.77
C LYS A 72 4.07 -10.18 -14.14
N MET A 73 4.96 -10.01 -13.15
CA MET A 73 6.38 -9.79 -13.42
C MET A 73 7.02 -11.04 -14.01
N GLU A 74 7.86 -10.84 -15.03
CA GLU A 74 8.70 -11.87 -15.64
C GLU A 74 10.17 -11.40 -15.66
N ASN A 75 11.07 -12.31 -16.02
CA ASN A 75 12.52 -12.05 -16.15
C ASN A 75 13.20 -11.51 -14.89
N VAL A 76 12.74 -11.98 -13.71
CA VAL A 76 13.25 -11.51 -12.40
C VAL A 76 14.38 -12.37 -11.82
N THR A 77 14.89 -13.37 -12.54
CA THR A 77 15.82 -14.39 -12.04
C THR A 77 17.21 -13.83 -11.72
N SER A 78 17.69 -12.90 -12.53
CA SER A 78 19.01 -12.27 -12.41
C SER A 78 18.98 -10.86 -11.83
N THR A 79 17.79 -10.34 -11.49
CA THR A 79 17.60 -8.98 -11.03
C THR A 79 17.78 -8.89 -9.51
N TYR A 80 18.49 -7.86 -9.03
CA TYR A 80 18.52 -7.54 -7.61
C TYR A 80 17.18 -6.90 -7.21
N ILE A 81 16.40 -7.60 -6.39
CA ILE A 81 15.08 -7.12 -5.96
C ILE A 81 15.09 -6.79 -4.48
N PHE A 82 14.67 -5.57 -4.15
CA PHE A 82 14.43 -5.18 -2.78
C PHE A 82 12.98 -4.70 -2.57
N ALA A 83 12.50 -4.77 -1.33
CA ALA A 83 11.18 -4.29 -0.99
C ALA A 83 11.22 -3.35 0.24
N VAL A 84 10.40 -2.31 0.22
CA VAL A 84 10.20 -1.41 1.34
C VAL A 84 8.71 -1.35 1.67
N CYS A 85 8.33 -1.77 2.86
CA CYS A 85 6.96 -1.60 3.33
C CYS A 85 6.85 -0.42 4.30
N THR A 86 5.86 0.46 4.09
CA THR A 86 5.53 1.53 5.02
C THR A 86 4.37 1.11 5.92
N CYS A 87 4.48 1.38 7.21
CA CYS A 87 3.47 0.96 8.18
C CYS A 87 3.38 1.93 9.37
N GLY A 88 2.22 1.95 10.02
CA GLY A 88 2.04 2.71 11.26
C GLY A 88 2.61 2.01 12.50
N ALA A 89 2.53 0.68 12.56
CA ALA A 89 3.00 -0.13 13.69
C ALA A 89 4.14 -1.07 13.29
N GLY A 90 3.86 -2.08 12.47
CA GLY A 90 4.84 -3.08 12.04
C GLY A 90 4.46 -3.72 10.71
N SER A 91 5.42 -4.42 10.11
CA SER A 91 5.24 -5.05 8.79
C SER A 91 4.47 -6.37 8.82
N GLY A 92 4.27 -6.97 10.00
CA GLY A 92 3.73 -8.33 10.07
C GLY A 92 4.53 -9.28 9.18
N ASP A 93 3.82 -10.08 8.40
CA ASP A 93 4.40 -11.05 7.45
C ASP A 93 4.53 -10.49 6.02
N ALA A 94 4.32 -9.18 5.79
CA ALA A 94 4.27 -8.63 4.45
C ALA A 94 5.54 -8.89 3.63
N LEU A 95 6.72 -8.68 4.20
CA LEU A 95 7.98 -8.94 3.50
C LEU A 95 8.22 -10.42 3.22
N ILE A 96 7.77 -11.32 4.11
CA ILE A 96 7.79 -12.77 3.88
C ILE A 96 6.88 -13.14 2.71
N ASN A 97 5.70 -12.51 2.64
CA ASN A 97 4.75 -12.77 1.56
C ASN A 97 5.28 -12.24 0.22
N ILE A 98 5.90 -11.06 0.19
CA ILE A 98 6.62 -10.55 -1.00
C ILE A 98 7.71 -11.54 -1.43
N GLN A 99 8.53 -12.02 -0.48
CA GLN A 99 9.58 -13.01 -0.78
C GLN A 99 9.01 -14.29 -1.42
N LYS A 100 7.90 -14.80 -0.90
CA LYS A 100 7.23 -15.98 -1.48
C LYS A 100 6.74 -15.73 -2.90
N LEU A 101 6.14 -14.55 -3.16
CA LEU A 101 5.63 -14.17 -4.47
C LEU A 101 6.77 -14.05 -5.50
N ILE A 102 7.87 -13.38 -5.14
CA ILE A 102 9.06 -13.24 -6.00
C ILE A 102 9.70 -14.61 -6.25
N LYS A 103 9.82 -15.44 -5.21
CA LYS A 103 10.36 -16.80 -5.35
C LYS A 103 9.52 -17.68 -6.29
N ALA A 104 8.21 -17.55 -6.26
CA ALA A 104 7.30 -18.27 -7.18
C ALA A 104 7.52 -17.90 -8.65
N LYS A 105 8.15 -16.73 -8.92
CA LYS A 105 8.56 -16.26 -10.25
C LYS A 105 10.03 -16.58 -10.59
N GLY A 106 10.71 -17.37 -9.76
CA GLY A 106 12.11 -17.73 -9.93
C GLY A 106 13.11 -16.66 -9.46
N GLY A 107 12.63 -15.53 -8.95
CA GLY A 107 13.46 -14.43 -8.43
C GLY A 107 13.83 -14.59 -6.97
N LYS A 108 14.65 -13.65 -6.47
CA LYS A 108 15.06 -13.57 -5.07
C LYS A 108 14.80 -12.17 -4.51
N LEU A 109 14.12 -12.08 -3.38
CA LEU A 109 14.09 -10.85 -2.60
C LEU A 109 15.43 -10.73 -1.84
N ALA A 110 16.33 -9.89 -2.34
CA ALA A 110 17.66 -9.71 -1.79
C ALA A 110 17.67 -8.89 -0.50
N ALA A 111 16.80 -7.87 -0.40
CA ALA A 111 16.70 -7.02 0.79
C ALA A 111 15.24 -6.63 1.09
N GLY A 112 14.92 -6.49 2.37
CA GLY A 112 13.59 -6.07 2.81
C GLY A 112 13.66 -5.09 3.97
N PHE A 113 12.96 -3.96 3.83
CA PHE A 113 12.98 -2.87 4.81
C PHE A 113 11.57 -2.51 5.28
N THR A 114 11.45 -2.20 6.57
CA THR A 114 10.21 -1.70 7.18
C THR A 114 10.43 -0.26 7.62
N ILE A 115 9.58 0.66 7.15
CA ILE A 115 9.63 2.08 7.49
C ILE A 115 8.36 2.46 8.23
N LYS A 116 8.52 2.97 9.46
CA LYS A 116 7.40 3.50 10.22
C LYS A 116 7.03 4.88 9.68
N MET A 117 5.80 5.00 9.21
CA MET A 117 5.18 6.23 8.75
C MET A 117 3.93 6.52 9.58
N PRO A 118 3.43 7.77 9.61
CA PRO A 118 2.20 8.08 10.32
C PRO A 118 1.03 7.21 9.89
N PHE A 119 0.16 6.89 10.85
CA PHE A 119 -1.12 6.24 10.54
C PHE A 119 -2.00 7.15 9.69
N ASN A 120 -2.59 6.60 8.67
CA ASN A 120 -3.52 7.28 7.76
C ASN A 120 -5.00 6.98 8.06
N CYS A 121 -5.25 6.26 9.14
CA CYS A 121 -6.58 5.92 9.66
C CYS A 121 -6.54 5.96 11.20
N PRO A 122 -7.70 6.02 11.88
CA PRO A 122 -7.75 6.02 13.34
C PRO A 122 -7.11 4.77 13.98
N PRO A 123 -6.40 4.92 15.10
CA PRO A 123 -6.03 6.19 15.75
C PRO A 123 -4.90 6.90 14.98
N PHE A 124 -5.12 8.18 14.66
CA PHE A 124 -4.12 8.96 13.92
C PHE A 124 -2.88 9.23 14.76
N THR A 125 -1.74 9.29 14.10
CA THR A 125 -0.47 9.63 14.76
C THR A 125 -0.45 11.13 15.13
N GLN A 126 -0.11 11.47 16.35
CA GLN A 126 0.02 12.86 16.79
C GLN A 126 1.15 13.58 16.04
N SER A 127 1.04 14.90 15.90
CA SER A 127 1.94 15.73 15.08
C SER A 127 3.43 15.59 15.46
N GLU A 128 3.75 15.53 16.75
CA GLU A 128 5.13 15.37 17.22
C GLU A 128 5.73 14.01 16.79
N GLU A 129 4.97 12.93 16.95
CA GLU A 129 5.38 11.60 16.50
C GLU A 129 5.44 11.51 14.98
N GLN A 130 4.57 12.23 14.23
CA GLN A 130 4.67 12.32 12.77
C GLN A 130 6.03 12.90 12.36
N GLN A 131 6.44 14.03 12.95
CA GLN A 131 7.71 14.69 12.66
C GLN A 131 8.91 13.79 13.03
N LYS A 132 8.81 13.06 14.14
CA LYS A 132 9.83 12.08 14.51
C LYS A 132 9.98 10.99 13.45
N ARG A 133 8.87 10.42 12.95
CA ARG A 133 8.88 9.37 11.90
C ARG A 133 9.49 9.87 10.58
N PHE A 134 9.22 11.11 10.20
CA PHE A 134 9.85 11.72 9.02
C PHE A 134 11.36 11.90 9.20
N ARG A 135 11.81 12.36 10.38
CA ARG A 135 13.26 12.46 10.69
C ARG A 135 13.91 11.06 10.69
N ASP A 136 13.25 10.07 11.25
CA ASP A 136 13.77 8.69 11.29
C ASP A 136 13.86 8.10 9.87
N TRP A 137 12.91 8.41 8.98
CA TRP A 137 13.00 8.07 7.57
C TRP A 137 14.24 8.70 6.91
N ASN A 138 14.43 10.00 7.06
CA ASN A 138 15.56 10.72 6.45
C ASN A 138 16.91 10.14 6.89
N ARG A 139 17.05 9.73 8.14
CA ARG A 139 18.29 9.07 8.64
C ARG A 139 18.51 7.68 8.05
N ARG A 140 17.44 6.97 7.71
CA ARG A 140 17.54 5.60 7.17
C ARG A 140 17.70 5.54 5.67
N LEU A 141 17.36 6.61 4.96
CA LEU A 141 17.40 6.66 3.52
C LEU A 141 18.80 6.33 2.96
N ASP A 142 19.83 6.98 3.51
CA ASP A 142 21.22 6.79 3.05
C ASP A 142 21.68 5.34 3.25
N ASP A 143 21.45 4.76 4.42
CA ASP A 143 21.79 3.35 4.74
C ASP A 143 21.10 2.36 3.79
N ILE A 144 19.82 2.60 3.46
CA ILE A 144 19.08 1.75 2.53
C ILE A 144 19.64 1.86 1.13
N CYS A 145 19.86 3.09 0.65
CA CYS A 145 20.36 3.33 -0.71
C CYS A 145 21.80 2.84 -0.91
N GLU A 146 22.66 2.96 0.11
CA GLU A 146 24.02 2.39 0.08
C GLU A 146 23.97 0.86 -0.03
N LYS A 147 23.16 0.19 0.78
CA LYS A 147 22.98 -1.27 0.69
C LYS A 147 22.48 -1.72 -0.67
N VAL A 148 21.54 -0.97 -1.26
CA VAL A 148 21.00 -1.29 -2.59
C VAL A 148 22.04 -1.05 -3.69
N LYS A 149 22.82 0.05 -3.64
CA LYS A 149 23.92 0.32 -4.59
C LYS A 149 24.96 -0.78 -4.58
N ASP A 150 25.30 -1.26 -3.39
CA ASP A 150 26.26 -2.35 -3.21
C ASP A 150 25.63 -3.74 -3.45
N GLN A 151 24.37 -3.80 -3.82
CA GLN A 151 23.58 -5.03 -3.98
C GLN A 151 23.71 -5.99 -2.79
N LYS A 152 23.85 -5.44 -1.57
CA LYS A 152 24.01 -6.24 -0.35
C LYS A 152 22.71 -6.96 0.01
N GLU A 153 22.83 -8.26 0.26
CA GLU A 153 21.72 -9.02 0.81
C GLU A 153 21.51 -8.66 2.28
N SER A 154 20.27 -8.50 2.67
CA SER A 154 19.91 -8.28 4.06
C SER A 154 18.87 -9.31 4.51
N LYS A 155 19.04 -9.79 5.75
CA LYS A 155 17.99 -10.60 6.36
C LYS A 155 16.68 -9.80 6.40
N ILE A 156 15.61 -10.39 5.91
CA ILE A 156 14.27 -9.83 6.03
C ILE A 156 13.93 -9.81 7.51
N THR A 157 13.71 -8.61 8.04
CA THR A 157 13.35 -8.43 9.44
C THR A 157 11.97 -9.05 9.68
N THR A 158 11.92 -10.11 10.43
CA THR A 158 10.70 -10.79 10.86
C THR A 158 10.49 -10.58 12.34
N MET A 159 9.26 -10.75 12.79
CA MET A 159 8.97 -10.80 14.23
C MET A 159 9.74 -11.95 14.87
N ASN A 160 10.26 -11.74 16.09
CA ASN A 160 10.93 -12.81 16.84
C ASN A 160 10.03 -14.06 16.87
N PRO A 161 10.56 -15.25 16.53
CA PRO A 161 9.78 -16.49 16.43
C PRO A 161 8.98 -16.84 17.69
N LEU A 162 9.53 -16.58 18.87
CA LEU A 162 8.85 -16.81 20.15
C LEU A 162 7.68 -15.84 20.37
N ILE A 163 7.89 -14.55 20.07
CA ILE A 163 6.81 -13.55 20.14
C ILE A 163 5.75 -13.88 19.09
N ARG A 164 6.16 -14.27 17.88
CA ARG A 164 5.24 -14.69 16.82
C ARG A 164 4.38 -15.87 17.26
N ALA A 165 4.98 -16.91 17.84
CA ALA A 165 4.25 -18.07 18.34
C ALA A 165 3.23 -17.69 19.43
N LEU A 166 3.57 -16.74 20.28
CA LEU A 166 2.68 -16.25 21.35
C LEU A 166 1.51 -15.42 20.82
N VAL A 167 1.74 -14.54 19.83
CA VAL A 167 0.70 -13.63 19.31
C VAL A 167 -0.09 -14.24 18.15
N TYR A 168 0.42 -15.32 17.53
CA TYR A 168 -0.22 -15.93 16.36
C TYR A 168 -1.65 -16.43 16.59
N PRO A 169 -1.97 -17.12 17.73
CA PRO A 169 -3.35 -17.54 18.00
C PRO A 169 -4.32 -16.36 18.10
N LEU A 170 -3.87 -15.25 18.74
CA LEU A 170 -4.67 -14.03 18.82
C LEU A 170 -4.86 -13.40 17.44
N GLY A 171 -3.83 -13.40 16.62
CA GLY A 171 -3.90 -12.95 15.22
C GLY A 171 -4.90 -13.75 14.39
N LEU A 172 -4.92 -15.09 14.54
CA LEU A 172 -5.90 -15.95 13.88
C LEU A 172 -7.33 -15.68 14.35
N LEU A 173 -7.52 -15.49 15.65
CA LEU A 173 -8.85 -15.14 16.20
C LEU A 173 -9.31 -13.79 15.66
N MET A 174 -8.44 -12.78 15.65
CA MET A 174 -8.76 -11.46 15.10
C MET A 174 -9.08 -11.54 13.61
N HIS A 175 -8.28 -12.28 12.84
CA HIS A 175 -8.56 -12.53 11.42
C HIS A 175 -9.93 -13.17 11.22
N TYR A 176 -10.26 -14.21 11.97
CA TYR A 176 -11.55 -14.88 11.89
C TYR A 176 -12.71 -13.92 12.21
N LEU A 177 -12.61 -13.14 13.29
CA LEU A 177 -13.66 -12.19 13.70
C LEU A 177 -13.87 -11.08 12.65
N ILE A 178 -12.78 -10.53 12.11
CA ILE A 178 -12.84 -9.51 11.07
C ILE A 178 -13.45 -10.11 9.80
N LEU A 179 -12.99 -11.27 9.35
CA LEU A 179 -13.52 -11.94 8.16
C LEU A 179 -15.01 -12.29 8.32
N LYS A 180 -15.40 -12.84 9.47
CA LYS A 180 -16.82 -13.11 9.79
C LYS A 180 -17.67 -11.86 9.69
N ASN A 181 -17.17 -10.71 10.14
CA ASN A 181 -17.89 -9.45 10.05
C ASN A 181 -17.94 -8.93 8.59
N TYR A 182 -16.84 -9.03 7.85
CA TYR A 182 -16.78 -8.59 6.45
C TYR A 182 -17.60 -9.47 5.51
N ARG A 183 -17.70 -10.78 5.78
CA ARG A 183 -18.57 -11.69 5.01
C ARG A 183 -20.06 -11.29 5.02
N LYS A 184 -20.49 -10.48 5.98
CA LYS A 184 -21.86 -9.93 5.96
C LYS A 184 -22.10 -8.98 4.78
N LEU A 185 -21.06 -8.43 4.18
CA LEU A 185 -21.13 -7.59 2.97
C LEU A 185 -21.22 -8.42 1.69
N SER A 186 -20.80 -9.69 1.74
CA SER A 186 -20.84 -10.61 0.61
C SER A 186 -22.10 -11.46 0.63
N LYS A 187 -22.61 -11.80 -0.56
CA LYS A 187 -23.66 -12.82 -0.71
C LYS A 187 -23.10 -14.25 -0.59
N ASP A 188 -21.76 -14.39 -0.65
CA ASP A 188 -21.05 -15.66 -0.51
C ASP A 188 -20.51 -15.83 0.92
N PRO A 189 -21.03 -16.78 1.71
CA PRO A 189 -20.56 -17.06 3.06
C PRO A 189 -19.14 -17.62 3.10
N ASN A 190 -18.62 -18.10 1.97
CA ASN A 190 -17.27 -18.64 1.83
C ASN A 190 -16.29 -17.63 1.22
N ALA A 191 -16.73 -16.39 0.95
CA ALA A 191 -15.88 -15.35 0.39
C ALA A 191 -14.55 -15.24 1.18
N ASN A 192 -13.45 -15.17 0.46
CA ASN A 192 -12.13 -14.96 1.08
C ASN A 192 -11.98 -13.53 1.57
N PHE A 193 -10.87 -13.25 2.28
CA PHE A 193 -10.66 -11.93 2.87
C PHE A 193 -10.55 -10.83 1.80
N ASP A 194 -9.86 -11.09 0.70
CA ASP A 194 -9.67 -10.09 -0.35
C ASP A 194 -10.97 -9.73 -1.05
N ASP A 195 -11.82 -10.72 -1.31
CA ASP A 195 -13.14 -10.50 -1.91
C ASP A 195 -14.02 -9.64 -1.00
N THR A 196 -13.98 -9.91 0.31
CA THR A 196 -14.78 -9.13 1.27
C THR A 196 -14.26 -7.70 1.47
N VAL A 197 -12.94 -7.49 1.44
CA VAL A 197 -12.32 -6.14 1.53
C VAL A 197 -12.72 -5.26 0.35
N ARG A 198 -12.84 -5.84 -0.85
CA ARG A 198 -13.30 -5.11 -2.04
C ARG A 198 -14.70 -4.53 -1.88
N LEU A 199 -15.55 -5.19 -1.09
CA LEU A 199 -16.93 -4.79 -0.84
C LEU A 199 -17.10 -3.76 0.30
N LEU A 200 -16.03 -3.36 0.98
CA LEU A 200 -16.11 -2.36 2.06
C LEU A 200 -16.61 -1.01 1.57
N ASP A 201 -16.44 -0.71 0.29
CA ASP A 201 -16.94 0.49 -0.35
C ASP A 201 -18.47 0.55 -0.52
N GLN A 202 -19.21 -0.55 -0.30
CA GLN A 202 -20.68 -0.54 -0.23
C GLN A 202 -21.20 0.41 0.84
N SER A 203 -20.40 0.68 1.87
CA SER A 203 -20.71 1.63 2.93
C SER A 203 -20.30 3.07 2.60
N TYR A 204 -19.65 3.31 1.45
CA TYR A 204 -19.15 4.64 1.09
C TYR A 204 -20.27 5.49 0.49
N TYR A 205 -20.28 6.75 0.89
CA TYR A 205 -21.24 7.74 0.41
C TYR A 205 -20.60 9.13 0.38
N VAL A 206 -21.29 10.09 -0.19
CA VAL A 206 -20.95 11.50 -0.13
C VAL A 206 -22.07 12.31 0.53
N ASP A 207 -21.68 13.34 1.28
CA ASP A 207 -22.63 14.32 1.84
C ASP A 207 -22.99 15.43 0.84
N GLU A 208 -23.75 16.45 1.31
CA GLU A 208 -24.20 17.59 0.53
C GLU A 208 -23.05 18.48 0.03
N ASN A 209 -21.85 18.41 0.63
CA ASN A 209 -20.68 19.19 0.18
C ASN A 209 -20.12 18.65 -1.13
N CYS A 210 -20.54 17.49 -1.60
CA CYS A 210 -20.06 16.93 -2.88
C CYS A 210 -20.56 17.75 -4.06
N ASN A 211 -19.64 18.39 -4.77
CA ASN A 211 -19.90 19.22 -5.96
C ASN A 211 -19.66 18.48 -7.31
N GLY A 212 -19.44 17.18 -7.29
CA GLY A 212 -19.26 16.38 -8.51
C GLY A 212 -17.91 16.55 -9.23
N CYS A 213 -16.88 17.12 -8.59
CA CYS A 213 -15.60 17.47 -9.24
C CYS A 213 -14.81 16.29 -9.83
N GLY A 214 -15.15 15.04 -9.53
CA GLY A 214 -14.52 13.83 -10.07
C GLY A 214 -13.12 13.51 -9.53
N ILE A 215 -12.58 14.28 -8.57
CA ILE A 215 -11.24 14.03 -8.02
C ILE A 215 -11.13 12.63 -7.40
N CYS A 216 -12.18 12.17 -6.71
CA CYS A 216 -12.20 10.82 -6.11
C CYS A 216 -11.99 9.70 -7.16
N ALA A 217 -12.55 9.84 -8.36
CA ALA A 217 -12.33 8.91 -9.46
C ALA A 217 -10.88 9.00 -9.99
N LYS A 218 -10.36 10.22 -10.20
CA LYS A 218 -8.99 10.45 -10.71
C LYS A 218 -7.88 9.98 -9.77
N VAL A 219 -8.11 9.97 -8.46
CA VAL A 219 -7.13 9.45 -7.48
C VAL A 219 -7.37 7.99 -7.13
N CYS A 220 -8.40 7.35 -7.69
CA CYS A 220 -8.68 5.96 -7.39
C CYS A 220 -7.64 5.04 -8.00
N ARG A 221 -6.86 4.37 -7.17
CA ARG A 221 -5.70 3.55 -7.55
C ARG A 221 -6.04 2.31 -8.38
N VAL A 222 -7.31 1.94 -8.42
CA VAL A 222 -7.81 0.74 -9.13
C VAL A 222 -8.98 1.03 -10.05
N GLY A 223 -9.28 2.31 -10.32
CA GLY A 223 -10.40 2.68 -11.20
C GLY A 223 -11.78 2.30 -10.65
N ASN A 224 -11.92 2.18 -9.34
CA ASN A 224 -13.14 1.68 -8.68
C ASN A 224 -14.28 2.72 -8.55
N ILE A 225 -14.13 3.91 -9.14
CA ILE A 225 -15.10 5.00 -8.95
C ILE A 225 -15.47 5.60 -10.30
N GLU A 226 -16.76 5.58 -10.59
CA GLU A 226 -17.35 6.29 -11.72
C GLU A 226 -18.14 7.50 -11.24
N ILE A 227 -18.24 8.54 -12.09
CA ILE A 227 -19.08 9.72 -11.80
C ILE A 227 -20.36 9.58 -12.61
N ILE A 228 -21.47 9.35 -11.91
CA ILE A 228 -22.81 9.22 -12.49
C ILE A 228 -23.66 10.30 -11.87
N ASP A 229 -24.35 11.09 -12.69
CA ASP A 229 -25.21 12.20 -12.25
C ASP A 229 -24.51 13.15 -11.25
N ASN A 230 -23.25 13.51 -11.55
CA ASN A 230 -22.38 14.35 -10.73
C ASN A 230 -22.11 13.78 -9.31
N LYS A 231 -22.25 12.48 -9.10
CA LYS A 231 -21.94 11.80 -7.83
C LYS A 231 -21.02 10.60 -8.08
N PRO A 232 -20.10 10.31 -7.15
CA PRO A 232 -19.27 9.10 -7.24
C PRO A 232 -20.09 7.86 -6.92
N VAL A 233 -19.90 6.82 -7.75
CA VAL A 233 -20.44 5.47 -7.56
C VAL A 233 -19.27 4.51 -7.49
N TRP A 234 -19.19 3.73 -6.42
CA TRP A 234 -18.14 2.72 -6.21
C TRP A 234 -18.53 1.40 -6.85
N GLN A 235 -17.58 0.79 -7.58
CA GLN A 235 -17.79 -0.41 -8.41
C GLN A 235 -17.41 -1.73 -7.71
N HIS A 236 -17.23 -1.72 -6.40
CA HIS A 236 -17.01 -2.88 -5.53
C HIS A 236 -15.75 -3.72 -5.83
N HIS A 237 -14.67 -3.03 -6.23
CA HIS A 237 -13.32 -3.61 -6.33
C HIS A 237 -12.27 -2.76 -5.60
N CYS A 238 -12.63 -2.22 -4.46
CA CYS A 238 -11.87 -1.30 -3.65
C CYS A 238 -10.59 -1.93 -3.06
N GLU A 239 -9.50 -1.18 -3.04
CA GLU A 239 -8.23 -1.54 -2.35
C GLU A 239 -8.15 -1.03 -0.90
N SER A 240 -9.19 -0.38 -0.39
CA SER A 240 -9.19 0.26 0.95
C SER A 240 -8.00 1.20 1.19
N CYS A 241 -7.50 1.84 0.14
CA CYS A 241 -6.30 2.68 0.18
C CYS A 241 -6.54 4.11 0.69
N LEU A 242 -7.81 4.49 0.93
CA LEU A 242 -8.28 5.77 1.42
C LEU A 242 -8.03 6.97 0.50
N SER A 243 -7.54 6.78 -0.73
CA SER A 243 -7.25 7.89 -1.65
C SER A 243 -8.47 8.80 -1.87
N CYS A 244 -9.63 8.25 -2.21
CA CYS A 244 -10.84 9.04 -2.48
C CYS A 244 -11.31 9.85 -1.27
N PHE A 245 -11.13 9.31 -0.06
CA PHE A 245 -11.45 10.00 1.19
C PHE A 245 -10.46 11.14 1.46
N VAL A 246 -9.17 10.85 1.40
CA VAL A 246 -8.11 11.79 1.82
C VAL A 246 -7.97 12.96 0.85
N TRP A 247 -8.05 12.71 -0.44
CA TRP A 247 -7.81 13.71 -1.49
C TRP A 247 -9.07 14.44 -1.96
N CYS A 248 -10.23 14.18 -1.36
CA CYS A 248 -11.45 14.93 -1.68
C CYS A 248 -11.32 16.40 -1.23
N PRO A 249 -11.32 17.40 -2.15
CA PRO A 249 -11.17 18.81 -1.80
C PRO A 249 -12.32 19.32 -0.91
N GLN A 250 -13.52 18.78 -1.12
CA GLN A 250 -14.72 19.14 -0.37
C GLN A 250 -14.87 18.34 0.93
N LYS A 251 -13.95 17.39 1.18
CA LYS A 251 -14.05 16.46 2.34
C LYS A 251 -15.39 15.72 2.43
N ALA A 252 -16.03 15.50 1.30
CA ALA A 252 -17.40 15.02 1.20
C ALA A 252 -17.54 13.48 1.20
N VAL A 253 -16.43 12.71 1.09
CA VAL A 253 -16.47 11.24 1.06
C VAL A 253 -16.43 10.69 2.47
N PHE A 254 -17.32 9.72 2.78
CA PHE A 254 -17.45 9.04 4.08
C PHE A 254 -17.72 7.54 3.88
N GLY A 255 -17.69 6.76 4.97
CA GLY A 255 -18.08 5.35 5.01
C GLY A 255 -17.09 4.44 5.72
N GLY A 256 -17.53 3.27 6.15
CA GLY A 256 -16.73 2.28 6.86
C GLY A 256 -16.11 2.83 8.15
N ILE A 257 -14.81 2.67 8.29
CA ILE A 257 -14.03 3.21 9.42
C ILE A 257 -13.87 4.74 9.38
N LEU A 258 -14.32 5.38 8.29
CA LEU A 258 -14.21 6.80 8.01
C LEU A 258 -15.54 7.52 8.27
N SER A 259 -16.37 6.98 9.16
CA SER A 259 -17.61 7.60 9.58
C SER A 259 -17.33 8.80 10.49
N GLY A 260 -17.97 9.94 10.20
CA GLY A 260 -17.84 11.18 10.98
C GLY A 260 -16.78 12.15 10.46
N LYS A 261 -16.49 13.17 11.27
CA LYS A 261 -15.49 14.23 10.98
C LYS A 261 -14.05 13.73 11.21
N SER A 262 -13.71 12.55 10.67
CA SER A 262 -12.38 11.98 10.82
C SER A 262 -11.32 12.91 10.21
N GLU A 263 -10.17 13.00 10.86
CA GLU A 263 -8.99 13.65 10.30
C GLU A 263 -8.63 13.02 8.95
N ARG A 264 -8.14 13.81 8.00
CA ARG A 264 -7.75 13.36 6.66
C ARG A 264 -6.26 13.51 6.50
N TYR A 265 -5.54 12.50 6.95
CA TYR A 265 -4.09 12.50 6.87
C TYR A 265 -3.60 12.14 5.46
N HIS A 266 -2.73 12.97 4.92
CA HIS A 266 -1.81 12.63 3.84
C HIS A 266 -0.40 13.11 4.17
N HIS A 267 0.62 12.57 3.50
CA HIS A 267 1.98 13.03 3.70
C HIS A 267 2.11 14.51 3.28
N PRO A 268 2.71 15.39 4.12
CA PRO A 268 2.76 16.83 3.87
C PRO A 268 3.51 17.22 2.59
N ASP A 269 4.51 16.43 2.18
CA ASP A 269 5.31 16.67 0.96
C ASP A 269 4.66 16.10 -0.32
N VAL A 270 3.41 15.64 -0.24
CA VAL A 270 2.64 15.15 -1.38
C VAL A 270 1.46 16.05 -1.63
N LYS A 271 1.33 16.53 -2.87
CA LYS A 271 0.21 17.35 -3.33
C LYS A 271 -0.79 16.50 -4.12
N LEU A 272 -2.02 16.95 -4.23
CA LEU A 272 -3.06 16.27 -5.00
C LEU A 272 -2.58 15.90 -6.42
N ARG A 273 -1.88 16.82 -7.10
CA ARG A 273 -1.35 16.58 -8.46
C ARG A 273 -0.42 15.36 -8.56
N ASP A 274 0.30 15.02 -7.49
CA ASP A 274 1.22 13.87 -7.43
C ASP A 274 0.45 12.53 -7.32
N MET A 275 -0.85 12.64 -7.07
CA MET A 275 -1.75 11.50 -6.84
C MET A 275 -2.77 11.29 -7.97
N LEU A 276 -2.83 12.17 -8.95
CA LEU A 276 -3.68 11.99 -10.13
C LEU A 276 -3.12 10.87 -11.02
N LEU A 277 -4.00 10.03 -11.57
CA LEU A 277 -3.69 8.97 -12.52
C LEU A 277 -4.02 9.42 -13.94
#